data_aaf75aac5044aafc1bdcc9495cae9bb2
#
_entry.id   aaf75aac5044aafc1bdcc9495cae9bb2
#
_cell.length_a   1.000
_cell.length_b   1.000
_cell.length_c   1.000
_cell.angle_alpha   90.00
_cell.angle_beta   90.00
_cell.angle_gamma   90.00
#
_symmetry.space_group_name_H-M   'P 1'
#
loop_
_entity.id
_entity.type
_entity.pdbx_description
1 polymer ?
#
loop_
_entity_poly.entity_id
_entity_poly.type
_entity_poly.pdbx_seq_one_letter_code
_entity_poly.pdbx_strand_id
1 'polypeptide(L)'
;EVTTNENKKIGISISKKGGHLVYMNYDRETNGENITEQDAIQKGKEYLQFKKYENMQETYYMKNDGYIVINYAYKQGDIVAYPDLIKLKIALDNGEIVGVDATGYLNCHFEREIPSNLISIDEARKNISTKAELSSEKLAIIPSEFNTEVLCYEFKGKINEVEFIEYI
;
A
#
# COMPACT_ATOMS: atom_id res chain seq x y z
N GLU A 1 7.71 20.04 13.35
CA GLU A 1 8.41 20.48 12.12
C GLU A 1 9.92 20.50 12.38
N VAL A 2 10.67 20.04 11.41
CA VAL A 2 12.14 20.15 11.40
C VAL A 2 12.52 20.96 10.16
N THR A 3 13.42 21.92 10.32
CA THR A 3 13.94 22.70 9.19
C THR A 3 15.34 22.19 8.85
N THR A 4 15.57 21.87 7.57
CA THR A 4 16.91 21.47 7.10
C THR A 4 17.85 22.68 7.01
N ASN A 5 19.15 22.43 6.84
CA ASN A 5 20.16 23.47 6.61
C ASN A 5 19.90 24.33 5.36
N GLU A 6 19.03 23.86 4.44
CA GLU A 6 18.61 24.57 3.24
C GLU A 6 17.26 25.29 3.40
N ASN A 7 16.80 25.53 4.64
CA ASN A 7 15.49 26.12 4.97
C ASN A 7 14.26 25.34 4.45
N LYS A 8 14.42 24.06 4.12
CA LYS A 8 13.30 23.21 3.70
C LYS A 8 12.60 22.64 4.92
N LYS A 9 11.29 22.56 4.85
CA LYS A 9 10.45 22.06 5.96
C LYS A 9 10.18 20.58 5.80
N ILE A 10 10.39 19.83 6.88
CA ILE A 10 9.99 18.43 6.99
C ILE A 10 8.96 18.31 8.11
N GLY A 11 7.76 17.86 7.78
CA GLY A 11 6.75 17.46 8.75
C GLY A 11 7.02 16.03 9.22
N ILE A 12 7.16 15.81 10.53
CA ILE A 12 7.41 14.48 11.11
C ILE A 12 6.47 14.25 12.28
N SER A 13 5.85 13.06 12.32
CA SER A 13 5.11 12.55 13.47
C SER A 13 5.73 11.24 13.92
N ILE A 14 6.00 11.14 15.23
CA ILE A 14 6.60 9.96 15.86
C ILE A 14 5.67 9.47 16.96
N SER A 15 5.47 8.16 17.07
CA SER A 15 4.65 7.56 18.12
C SER A 15 5.31 7.76 19.49
N LYS A 16 4.49 8.06 20.51
CA LYS A 16 4.98 8.18 21.89
C LYS A 16 5.48 6.84 22.44
N LYS A 17 4.87 5.75 22.02
CA LYS A 17 5.27 4.39 22.41
C LYS A 17 6.11 3.80 21.28
N GLY A 18 7.33 3.41 21.57
CA GLY A 18 8.25 2.75 20.63
C GLY A 18 9.02 3.68 19.69
N GLY A 19 8.68 4.99 19.60
CA GLY A 19 9.43 5.94 18.75
C GLY A 19 9.32 5.65 17.24
N HIS A 20 8.24 5.02 16.79
CA HIS A 20 8.05 4.69 15.37
C HIS A 20 7.70 5.93 14.54
N LEU A 21 8.26 6.02 13.35
CA LEU A 21 7.87 7.03 12.37
C LEU A 21 6.44 6.73 11.87
N VAL A 22 5.49 7.58 12.26
CA VAL A 22 4.08 7.46 11.86
C VAL A 22 3.83 8.13 10.53
N TYR A 23 4.34 9.33 10.39
CA TYR A 23 4.16 10.16 9.20
C TYR A 23 5.40 11.02 8.96
N MET A 24 5.77 11.17 7.72
CA MET A 24 6.79 12.12 7.25
C MET A 24 6.35 12.72 5.92
N ASN A 25 6.52 14.02 5.76
CA ASN A 25 6.41 14.68 4.47
C ASN A 25 7.52 15.72 4.35
N TYR A 26 8.34 15.52 3.35
CA TYR A 26 9.38 16.44 2.94
C TYR A 26 8.98 17.07 1.61
N ASP A 27 8.64 18.34 1.68
CA ASP A 27 8.23 19.08 0.49
C ASP A 27 9.48 19.68 -0.17
N ARG A 28 9.84 19.13 -1.33
CA ARG A 28 10.89 19.64 -2.19
C ARG A 28 10.47 19.54 -3.65
N GLU A 29 10.96 20.39 -4.48
CA GLU A 29 10.79 20.26 -5.92
C GLU A 29 11.61 19.09 -6.46
N THR A 30 11.08 18.40 -7.47
CA THR A 30 11.78 17.35 -8.21
C THR A 30 12.40 17.93 -9.48
N ASN A 31 13.53 17.39 -9.89
CA ASN A 31 14.22 17.83 -11.11
C ASN A 31 14.22 16.72 -12.16
N GLY A 32 13.07 16.53 -12.80
CA GLY A 32 12.87 15.51 -13.82
C GLY A 32 12.52 14.13 -13.24
N GLU A 33 12.52 13.12 -14.12
CA GLU A 33 12.24 11.71 -13.81
C GLU A 33 13.41 10.88 -14.34
N ASN A 34 14.36 10.55 -13.46
CA ASN A 34 15.61 9.88 -13.81
C ASN A 34 15.61 8.39 -13.39
N ILE A 35 14.62 7.96 -12.61
CA ILE A 35 14.45 6.56 -12.23
C ILE A 35 13.11 6.04 -12.74
N THR A 36 13.06 4.75 -13.00
CA THR A 36 11.84 4.08 -13.45
C THR A 36 10.89 3.82 -12.29
N GLU A 37 9.64 3.51 -12.60
CA GLU A 37 8.65 3.07 -11.60
C GLU A 37 9.12 1.79 -10.87
N GLN A 38 9.74 0.87 -11.59
CA GLN A 38 10.29 -0.37 -11.01
C GLN A 38 11.45 -0.09 -10.05
N ASP A 39 12.33 0.86 -10.37
CA ASP A 39 13.40 1.28 -9.48
C ASP A 39 12.82 1.91 -8.20
N ALA A 40 11.79 2.75 -8.35
CA ALA A 40 11.12 3.36 -7.21
C ALA A 40 10.43 2.31 -6.31
N ILE A 41 9.73 1.32 -6.91
CA ILE A 41 9.13 0.21 -6.17
C ILE A 41 10.20 -0.57 -5.40
N GLN A 42 11.34 -0.85 -6.03
CA GLN A 42 12.44 -1.55 -5.38
C GLN A 42 13.02 -0.75 -4.21
N LYS A 43 13.23 0.56 -4.38
CA LYS A 43 13.68 1.46 -3.30
C LYS A 43 12.69 1.50 -2.13
N GLY A 44 11.39 1.48 -2.41
CA GLY A 44 10.37 1.38 -1.39
C GLY A 44 10.47 0.07 -0.59
N LYS A 45 10.66 -1.07 -1.25
CA LYS A 45 10.87 -2.37 -0.59
C LYS A 45 12.13 -2.37 0.29
N GLU A 46 13.23 -1.84 -0.20
CA GLU A 46 14.49 -1.71 0.56
C GLU A 46 14.31 -0.84 1.82
N TYR A 47 13.58 0.27 1.70
CA TYR A 47 13.23 1.11 2.84
C TYR A 47 12.42 0.35 3.88
N LEU A 48 11.38 -0.39 3.46
CA LEU A 48 10.53 -1.16 4.36
C LEU A 48 11.33 -2.26 5.08
N GLN A 49 12.20 -2.97 4.37
CA GLN A 49 13.11 -3.96 4.96
C GLN A 49 14.08 -3.33 5.97
N PHE A 50 14.69 -2.18 5.63
CA PHE A 50 15.55 -1.43 6.56
C PHE A 50 14.81 -1.01 7.83
N LYS A 51 13.53 -0.65 7.71
CA LYS A 51 12.65 -0.30 8.84
C LYS A 51 12.06 -1.53 9.55
N LYS A 52 12.38 -2.75 9.09
CA LYS A 52 11.88 -4.03 9.63
C LYS A 52 10.35 -4.19 9.51
N TYR A 53 9.76 -3.61 8.47
CA TYR A 53 8.40 -3.93 8.04
C TYR A 53 8.49 -5.14 7.11
N GLU A 54 8.21 -6.33 7.66
CA GLU A 54 8.30 -7.60 6.92
C GLU A 54 7.01 -7.89 6.16
N ASN A 55 7.09 -8.74 5.14
CA ASN A 55 5.96 -9.23 4.34
C ASN A 55 5.09 -8.12 3.71
N MET A 56 5.68 -6.98 3.38
CA MET A 56 4.99 -5.90 2.70
C MET A 56 4.96 -6.12 1.19
N GLN A 57 3.77 -6.10 0.61
CA GLN A 57 3.53 -6.26 -0.82
C GLN A 57 3.00 -4.96 -1.41
N GLU A 58 3.58 -4.52 -2.53
CA GLU A 58 3.02 -3.46 -3.36
C GLU A 58 1.61 -3.86 -3.85
N THR A 59 0.68 -2.94 -3.75
CA THR A 59 -0.72 -3.16 -4.14
C THR A 59 -1.24 -2.16 -5.16
N TYR A 60 -0.76 -0.93 -5.10
CA TYR A 60 -1.16 0.15 -5.99
C TYR A 60 -0.09 1.25 -5.97
N TYR A 61 0.07 1.96 -7.08
CA TYR A 61 0.84 3.19 -7.12
C TYR A 61 0.17 4.24 -8.02
N MET A 62 0.51 5.48 -7.76
CA MET A 62 0.10 6.64 -8.55
C MET A 62 1.29 7.56 -8.76
N LYS A 63 1.48 7.99 -10.00
CA LYS A 63 2.55 8.90 -10.41
C LYS A 63 1.98 10.28 -10.67
N ASN A 64 2.61 11.30 -10.14
CA ASN A 64 2.23 12.70 -10.34
C ASN A 64 3.42 13.65 -10.07
N ASP A 65 3.64 14.60 -10.94
CA ASP A 65 4.58 15.73 -10.79
C ASP A 65 6.00 15.33 -10.34
N GLY A 66 6.57 14.29 -10.97
CA GLY A 66 7.92 13.83 -10.64
C GLY A 66 8.02 12.99 -9.37
N TYR A 67 6.88 12.60 -8.80
CA TYR A 67 6.78 11.68 -7.66
C TYR A 67 5.98 10.44 -8.01
N ILE A 68 6.26 9.37 -7.28
CA ILE A 68 5.42 8.19 -7.23
C ILE A 68 5.00 7.93 -5.78
N VAL A 69 3.71 7.73 -5.57
CA VAL A 69 3.17 7.27 -4.28
C VAL A 69 2.82 5.81 -4.42
N ILE A 70 3.44 4.97 -3.60
CA ILE A 70 3.28 3.52 -3.65
C ILE A 70 2.64 3.04 -2.34
N ASN A 71 1.60 2.25 -2.46
CA ASN A 71 0.92 1.60 -1.35
C ASN A 71 1.49 0.19 -1.17
N TYR A 72 1.98 -0.10 0.02
CA TYR A 72 2.41 -1.42 0.44
C TYR A 72 1.49 -1.91 1.54
N ALA A 73 0.85 -3.08 1.34
CA ALA A 73 0.02 -3.72 2.35
C ALA A 73 0.74 -4.94 2.93
N TYR A 74 0.46 -5.25 4.18
CA TYR A 74 0.97 -6.46 4.82
C TYR A 74 0.35 -7.71 4.20
N LYS A 75 1.15 -8.75 4.04
CA LYS A 75 0.73 -10.04 3.51
C LYS A 75 0.89 -11.13 4.58
N GLN A 76 -0.23 -11.64 5.08
CA GLN A 76 -0.27 -12.79 5.98
C GLN A 76 -0.47 -14.06 5.17
N GLY A 77 0.60 -14.83 4.98
CA GLY A 77 0.58 -15.95 4.04
C GLY A 77 0.28 -15.45 2.62
N ASP A 78 -0.85 -15.86 2.04
CA ASP A 78 -1.31 -15.40 0.72
C ASP A 78 -2.41 -14.33 0.77
N ILE A 79 -2.76 -13.85 1.96
CA ILE A 79 -3.84 -12.88 2.18
C ILE A 79 -3.25 -11.48 2.30
N VAL A 80 -3.75 -10.53 1.52
CA VAL A 80 -3.34 -9.12 1.57
C VAL A 80 -4.23 -8.37 2.55
N ALA A 81 -3.63 -7.80 3.60
CA ALA A 81 -4.33 -7.02 4.62
C ALA A 81 -4.23 -5.52 4.31
N TYR A 82 -5.25 -4.95 3.70
CA TYR A 82 -5.30 -3.53 3.36
C TYR A 82 -5.39 -2.57 4.57
N PRO A 83 -5.94 -2.96 5.75
CA PRO A 83 -5.82 -2.11 6.94
C PRO A 83 -4.38 -1.83 7.35
N ASP A 84 -3.46 -2.78 7.10
CA ASP A 84 -2.03 -2.69 7.45
C ASP A 84 -1.23 -2.02 6.32
N LEU A 85 -1.64 -0.81 5.93
CA LEU A 85 -1.07 -0.10 4.80
C LEU A 85 0.05 0.84 5.22
N ILE A 86 1.15 0.83 4.46
CA ILE A 86 2.19 1.87 4.48
C ILE A 86 2.23 2.51 3.09
N LYS A 87 2.19 3.85 3.05
CA LYS A 87 2.36 4.60 1.81
C LYS A 87 3.72 5.26 1.80
N LEU A 88 4.44 5.13 0.69
CA LEU A 88 5.71 5.79 0.47
C LEU A 88 5.60 6.74 -0.72
N LYS A 89 5.99 8.00 -0.53
CA LYS A 89 6.16 8.97 -1.61
C LYS A 89 7.65 9.02 -1.97
N ILE A 90 7.97 8.76 -3.22
CA ILE A 90 9.34 8.65 -3.72
C ILE A 90 9.52 9.66 -4.83
N ALA A 91 10.60 10.41 -4.78
CA ALA A 91 10.96 11.38 -5.82
C ALA A 91 11.62 10.65 -7.00
N LEU A 92 11.12 10.87 -8.21
CA LEU A 92 11.58 10.16 -9.41
C LEU A 92 12.87 10.71 -10.00
N ASP A 93 13.36 11.86 -9.52
CA ASP A 93 14.64 12.42 -9.95
C ASP A 93 15.84 11.67 -9.37
N ASN A 94 15.74 11.14 -8.14
CA ASN A 94 16.87 10.47 -7.46
C ASN A 94 16.49 9.25 -6.61
N GLY A 95 15.20 8.96 -6.45
CA GLY A 95 14.69 7.84 -5.65
C GLY A 95 14.67 8.10 -4.15
N GLU A 96 14.74 9.35 -3.72
CA GLU A 96 14.63 9.70 -2.30
C GLU A 96 13.22 9.46 -1.77
N ILE A 97 13.11 8.84 -0.58
CA ILE A 97 11.85 8.72 0.14
C ILE A 97 11.52 10.08 0.77
N VAL A 98 10.59 10.79 0.18
CA VAL A 98 10.18 12.13 0.62
C VAL A 98 8.88 12.13 1.42
N GLY A 99 8.17 11.01 1.45
CA GLY A 99 6.97 10.87 2.27
C GLY A 99 6.81 9.43 2.79
N VAL A 100 6.31 9.34 4.01
CA VAL A 100 5.96 8.09 4.68
C VAL A 100 4.64 8.29 5.41
N ASP A 101 3.69 7.40 5.19
CA ASP A 101 2.49 7.28 6.01
C ASP A 101 2.34 5.83 6.45
N ALA A 102 2.69 5.55 7.69
CA ALA A 102 2.60 4.24 8.32
C ALA A 102 1.42 4.16 9.31
N THR A 103 0.48 5.11 9.26
CA THR A 103 -0.65 5.20 10.19
C THR A 103 -1.49 3.92 10.17
N GLY A 104 -1.80 3.39 9.00
CA GLY A 104 -2.57 2.15 8.84
C GLY A 104 -1.87 0.99 9.54
N TYR A 105 -0.62 0.71 9.16
CA TYR A 105 0.15 -0.39 9.74
C TYR A 105 0.29 -0.26 11.27
N LEU A 106 0.69 0.90 11.78
CA LEU A 106 0.95 1.07 13.20
C LEU A 106 -0.31 0.99 14.09
N ASN A 107 -1.49 1.23 13.53
CA ASN A 107 -2.75 1.17 14.28
C ASN A 107 -3.48 -0.17 14.09
N CYS A 108 -3.30 -0.86 12.96
CA CYS A 108 -4.13 -2.00 12.59
C CYS A 108 -3.37 -3.32 12.52
N HIS A 109 -2.02 -3.30 12.54
CA HIS A 109 -1.24 -4.52 12.33
C HIS A 109 -1.32 -5.48 13.52
N PHE A 110 -1.79 -6.70 13.23
CA PHE A 110 -1.77 -7.87 14.10
C PHE A 110 -1.94 -9.15 13.26
N GLU A 111 -1.53 -10.31 13.81
CA GLU A 111 -1.80 -11.61 13.21
C GLU A 111 -3.28 -11.96 13.37
N ARG A 112 -3.96 -12.24 12.25
CA ARG A 112 -5.39 -12.53 12.20
C ARG A 112 -5.64 -14.03 12.19
N GLU A 113 -6.67 -14.48 12.91
CA GLU A 113 -7.17 -15.83 12.79
C GLU A 113 -8.00 -15.95 11.51
N ILE A 114 -7.55 -16.80 10.58
CA ILE A 114 -8.23 -17.01 9.30
C ILE A 114 -9.21 -18.18 9.45
N PRO A 115 -10.51 -17.96 9.19
CA PRO A 115 -11.52 -19.03 9.24
C PRO A 115 -11.19 -20.14 8.25
N SER A 116 -11.41 -21.39 8.65
CA SER A 116 -11.21 -22.57 7.77
C SER A 116 -12.38 -22.85 6.84
N ASN A 117 -13.54 -22.23 7.08
CA ASN A 117 -14.80 -22.48 6.36
C ASN A 117 -15.13 -21.40 5.32
N LEU A 118 -14.13 -20.99 4.55
CA LEU A 118 -14.34 -20.04 3.45
C LEU A 118 -15.08 -20.72 2.28
N ILE A 119 -15.89 -19.93 1.56
CA ILE A 119 -16.38 -20.37 0.25
C ILE A 119 -15.18 -20.56 -0.69
N SER A 120 -15.32 -21.40 -1.70
CA SER A 120 -14.25 -21.55 -2.68
C SER A 120 -14.16 -20.33 -3.60
N ILE A 121 -12.98 -20.09 -4.16
CA ILE A 121 -12.79 -19.00 -5.13
C ILE A 121 -13.71 -19.16 -6.36
N ASP A 122 -13.98 -20.41 -6.78
CA ASP A 122 -14.90 -20.69 -7.87
C ASP A 122 -16.35 -20.34 -7.53
N GLU A 123 -16.75 -20.47 -6.27
CA GLU A 123 -18.06 -20.04 -5.79
C GLU A 123 -18.15 -18.50 -5.75
N ALA A 124 -17.13 -17.84 -5.22
CA ALA A 124 -17.04 -16.37 -5.22
C ALA A 124 -17.08 -15.80 -6.66
N ARG A 125 -16.33 -16.42 -7.60
CA ARG A 125 -16.26 -16.00 -9.00
C ARG A 125 -17.60 -16.02 -9.71
N LYS A 126 -18.57 -16.82 -9.30
CA LYS A 126 -19.93 -16.82 -9.89
C LYS A 126 -20.67 -15.47 -9.73
N ASN A 127 -20.23 -14.65 -8.78
CA ASN A 127 -20.80 -13.30 -8.58
C ASN A 127 -20.19 -12.25 -9.51
N ILE A 128 -19.08 -12.58 -10.18
CA ILE A 128 -18.43 -11.67 -11.15
C ILE A 128 -19.12 -11.80 -12.51
N SER A 129 -19.25 -10.68 -13.22
CA SER A 129 -19.82 -10.65 -14.55
C SER A 129 -19.07 -11.58 -15.51
N THR A 130 -19.79 -12.37 -16.29
CA THR A 130 -19.20 -13.24 -17.33
C THR A 130 -18.52 -12.48 -18.47
N LYS A 131 -18.71 -11.14 -18.54
CA LYS A 131 -18.03 -10.26 -19.49
C LYS A 131 -16.70 -9.71 -18.95
N ALA A 132 -16.36 -10.04 -17.71
CA ALA A 132 -15.13 -9.58 -17.09
C ALA A 132 -13.93 -10.38 -17.58
N GLU A 133 -12.89 -9.68 -17.97
CA GLU A 133 -11.55 -10.23 -18.19
C GLU A 133 -10.74 -10.03 -16.90
N LEU A 134 -10.61 -11.12 -16.11
CA LEU A 134 -9.93 -11.07 -14.84
C LEU A 134 -8.41 -11.05 -15.02
N SER A 135 -7.74 -10.14 -14.36
CA SER A 135 -6.28 -10.01 -14.33
C SER A 135 -5.66 -10.50 -13.01
N SER A 136 -6.44 -10.51 -11.92
CA SER A 136 -5.98 -10.97 -10.61
C SER A 136 -7.16 -11.43 -9.75
N GLU A 137 -6.90 -12.49 -8.98
CA GLU A 137 -7.82 -13.06 -7.99
C GLU A 137 -7.02 -13.45 -6.76
N LYS A 138 -7.43 -13.00 -5.58
CA LYS A 138 -6.74 -13.31 -4.32
C LYS A 138 -7.63 -13.10 -3.10
N LEU A 139 -7.26 -13.68 -1.97
CA LEU A 139 -7.84 -13.32 -0.68
C LEU A 139 -7.30 -11.98 -0.20
N ALA A 140 -8.19 -11.18 0.36
CA ALA A 140 -7.86 -9.88 0.92
C ALA A 140 -8.66 -9.64 2.21
N ILE A 141 -8.08 -8.84 3.10
CA ILE A 141 -8.77 -8.28 4.25
C ILE A 141 -8.94 -6.79 3.97
N ILE A 142 -10.16 -6.31 4.01
CA ILE A 142 -10.51 -4.91 3.78
C ILE A 142 -11.15 -4.28 5.02
N PRO A 143 -10.96 -2.97 5.25
CA PRO A 143 -11.69 -2.28 6.31
C PRO A 143 -13.17 -2.15 5.93
N SER A 144 -14.06 -2.30 6.90
CA SER A 144 -15.48 -2.03 6.76
C SER A 144 -15.83 -0.63 7.28
N GLU A 145 -17.06 -0.16 6.98
CA GLU A 145 -17.60 1.12 7.47
C GLU A 145 -17.74 1.16 9.00
N PHE A 146 -17.76 0.02 9.67
CA PHE A 146 -17.98 -0.09 11.11
C PHE A 146 -16.68 -0.26 11.93
N ASN A 147 -15.53 0.14 11.39
CA ASN A 147 -14.22 -0.09 11.99
C ASN A 147 -13.91 -1.58 12.28
N THR A 148 -14.50 -2.47 11.50
CA THR A 148 -14.21 -3.90 11.51
C THR A 148 -13.49 -4.27 10.22
N GLU A 149 -13.03 -5.51 10.14
CA GLU A 149 -12.36 -6.05 8.94
C GLU A 149 -13.23 -7.14 8.31
N VAL A 150 -13.18 -7.25 7.00
CA VAL A 150 -13.87 -8.30 6.23
C VAL A 150 -12.84 -9.06 5.43
N LEU A 151 -12.83 -10.39 5.60
CA LEU A 151 -12.08 -11.30 4.72
C LEU A 151 -12.93 -11.60 3.49
N CYS A 152 -12.40 -11.35 2.31
CA CYS A 152 -13.10 -11.46 1.05
C CYS A 152 -12.16 -11.91 -0.07
N TYR A 153 -12.71 -12.29 -1.20
CA TYR A 153 -11.96 -12.42 -2.44
C TYR A 153 -11.93 -11.08 -3.18
N GLU A 154 -10.76 -10.62 -3.53
CA GLU A 154 -10.54 -9.49 -4.43
C GLU A 154 -10.40 -9.98 -5.86
N PHE A 155 -11.24 -9.48 -6.75
CA PHE A 155 -11.15 -9.69 -8.18
C PHE A 155 -10.81 -8.37 -8.87
N LYS A 156 -9.75 -8.38 -9.68
CA LYS A 156 -9.38 -7.25 -10.53
C LYS A 156 -9.49 -7.65 -11.99
N GLY A 157 -9.92 -6.73 -12.82
CA GLY A 157 -10.05 -7.01 -14.24
C GLY A 157 -10.59 -5.82 -15.03
N LYS A 158 -11.09 -6.11 -16.22
CA LYS A 158 -11.71 -5.14 -17.12
C LYS A 158 -13.05 -5.63 -17.63
N ILE A 159 -13.99 -4.70 -17.82
CA ILE A 159 -15.22 -4.90 -18.56
C ILE A 159 -15.29 -3.78 -19.59
N ASN A 160 -15.30 -4.11 -20.89
CA ASN A 160 -15.31 -3.12 -21.99
C ASN A 160 -14.21 -2.06 -21.82
N GLU A 161 -12.96 -2.49 -21.59
CA GLU A 161 -11.78 -1.65 -21.36
C GLU A 161 -11.79 -0.81 -20.06
N VAL A 162 -12.85 -0.87 -19.26
CA VAL A 162 -12.95 -0.19 -17.96
C VAL A 162 -12.44 -1.11 -16.87
N GLU A 163 -11.43 -0.66 -16.13
CA GLU A 163 -10.88 -1.39 -14.96
C GLU A 163 -11.88 -1.40 -13.81
N PHE A 164 -11.95 -2.53 -13.11
CA PHE A 164 -12.75 -2.69 -11.91
C PHE A 164 -11.97 -3.46 -10.82
N ILE A 165 -12.38 -3.25 -9.57
CA ILE A 165 -12.03 -4.07 -8.42
C ILE A 165 -13.34 -4.43 -7.73
N GLU A 166 -13.54 -5.71 -7.45
CA GLU A 166 -14.74 -6.20 -6.77
C GLU A 166 -14.34 -7.14 -5.62
N TYR A 167 -15.04 -7.04 -4.52
CA TYR A 167 -14.82 -7.81 -3.29
C TYR A 167 -16.06 -8.65 -3.00
N ILE A 168 -15.87 -9.98 -2.85
CA ILE A 168 -16.93 -10.97 -2.63
C ILE A 168 -16.67 -11.71 -1.31
#